data_028decb23da80ecc24bf37a9f9e94573
#
_entry.id   028decb23da80ecc24bf37a9f9e94573
#
_cell.length_a   1.000
_cell.length_b   1.000
_cell.length_c   1.000
_cell.angle_alpha   90.00
_cell.angle_beta   90.00
_cell.angle_gamma   90.00
#
_symmetry.space_group_name_H-M   'P 1'
#
loop_
_entity.id
_entity.type
_entity.pdbx_description
1 polymer ?
#
loop_
_entity_poly.entity_id
_entity_poly.type
_entity_poly.pdbx_seq_one_letter_code
_entity_poly.pdbx_strand_id
1 'polypeptide(L)'
;MGNLVAIVGRPNVGKSTLFNRLTKSRQAIVSDEAGTTRDRQYGKCEWNGREFSVVDTGGWVVNSDDVFEEEIRKQVIIATEEADLVLFLCDINNGVTGWDMDVAQILRRAKLPVVLVANKADDGKDLYDQYEFYKLGLGDPYPISAATGSGTGDLLDKVLEMLPEKTKDELEEGIPRFAVVGRPNAGKSSIINAFIGEDRNIVTDIAGTTRDSIYTRYDKFGFDFYLVDTAGIRRKNKVTEDLEFYSVMRSIRAIENSDVCILMLDATRGIEAQDMNIFQLIQKNNKSLVVVVNKWDLVEDKSQEVIKTFENAIRNRMAPFVDFPIIFASALTKQRIFKVLETAKQVYLNRKAKIGTSKLNEVMLPLIEAFPPPSIKGKYIKIKYVAQVPDTQIPTFVFYANLPQYVKEPYKRFLENKIRENWELTGSPINVFIRQK
;
A
#
# COMPACT_ATOMS: atom_id res chain seq x y z
N MET A 1 0.34 -13.67 -1.30
CA MET A 1 -0.35 -12.43 -1.73
C MET A 1 -1.04 -11.78 -0.55
N GLY A 2 -1.11 -10.46 -0.48
CA GLY A 2 -1.99 -9.76 0.47
C GLY A 2 -3.43 -9.90 0.01
N ASN A 3 -4.35 -10.32 0.90
CA ASN A 3 -5.77 -10.36 0.57
C ASN A 3 -6.36 -8.95 0.69
N LEU A 4 -7.18 -8.53 -0.27
CA LEU A 4 -7.79 -7.21 -0.33
C LEU A 4 -9.31 -7.32 -0.15
N VAL A 5 -9.84 -6.66 0.88
CA VAL A 5 -11.26 -6.60 1.21
C VAL A 5 -11.80 -5.21 0.88
N ALA A 6 -12.80 -5.12 0.03
CA ALA A 6 -13.46 -3.85 -0.30
C ALA A 6 -14.77 -3.69 0.49
N ILE A 7 -14.97 -2.51 1.08
CA ILE A 7 -16.22 -2.16 1.76
C ILE A 7 -17.06 -1.35 0.77
N VAL A 8 -18.20 -1.88 0.36
CA VAL A 8 -19.15 -1.23 -0.54
C VAL A 8 -20.50 -1.03 0.13
N GLY A 9 -21.28 -0.07 -0.33
CA GLY A 9 -22.59 0.25 0.21
C GLY A 9 -22.95 1.70 -0.09
N ARG A 10 -24.22 2.04 0.04
CA ARG A 10 -24.72 3.41 -0.16
C ARG A 10 -24.10 4.41 0.83
N PRO A 11 -24.21 5.71 0.60
CA PRO A 11 -23.79 6.73 1.58
C PRO A 11 -24.46 6.55 2.93
N ASN A 12 -23.76 6.93 3.99
CA ASN A 12 -24.24 6.98 5.36
C ASN A 12 -24.64 5.62 6.00
N VAL A 13 -24.36 4.48 5.35
CA VAL A 13 -24.55 3.15 5.97
C VAL A 13 -23.47 2.79 6.99
N GLY A 14 -22.41 3.63 7.13
CA GLY A 14 -21.37 3.44 8.12
C GLY A 14 -20.09 2.78 7.59
N LYS A 15 -19.81 2.82 6.27
CA LYS A 15 -18.57 2.26 5.66
C LYS A 15 -17.31 2.75 6.34
N SER A 16 -17.14 4.07 6.45
CA SER A 16 -15.93 4.67 7.06
C SER A 16 -15.85 4.40 8.57
N THR A 17 -16.97 4.22 9.25
CA THR A 17 -17.00 3.81 10.66
C THR A 17 -16.49 2.39 10.82
N LEU A 18 -16.98 1.45 9.98
CA LEU A 18 -16.49 0.08 9.96
C LEU A 18 -15.03 0.01 9.56
N PHE A 19 -14.62 0.70 8.49
CA PHE A 19 -13.23 0.79 8.07
C PHE A 19 -12.31 1.24 9.22
N ASN A 20 -12.66 2.33 9.88
CA ASN A 20 -11.89 2.84 11.02
C ASN A 20 -11.82 1.82 12.17
N ARG A 21 -12.88 1.07 12.42
CA ARG A 21 -12.89 0.04 13.46
C ARG A 21 -11.97 -1.12 13.12
N LEU A 22 -12.06 -1.63 11.90
CA LEU A 22 -11.24 -2.76 11.45
C LEU A 22 -9.74 -2.42 11.40
N THR A 23 -9.41 -1.18 11.06
CA THR A 23 -8.01 -0.74 10.89
C THR A 23 -7.38 -0.14 12.16
N LYS A 24 -8.18 0.30 13.14
CA LYS A 24 -7.69 0.91 14.40
C LYS A 24 -7.05 -0.07 15.38
N SER A 25 -7.30 -1.35 15.26
CA SER A 25 -6.73 -2.37 16.16
C SER A 25 -5.19 -2.39 16.15
N ARG A 26 -4.55 -1.82 15.11
CA ARG A 26 -3.09 -1.76 14.96
C ARG A 26 -2.49 -0.36 15.16
N GLN A 27 -3.27 0.71 15.09
CA GLN A 27 -2.75 2.09 15.21
C GLN A 27 -2.34 2.50 16.63
N ALA A 28 -2.69 1.73 17.65
CA ALA A 28 -2.24 1.98 19.02
C ALA A 28 -0.72 1.79 19.23
N ILE A 29 0.02 1.29 18.24
CA ILE A 29 1.46 0.98 18.35
C ILE A 29 2.33 1.83 17.41
N VAL A 30 1.77 2.50 16.38
CA VAL A 30 2.58 3.24 15.39
C VAL A 30 1.93 4.58 15.06
N SER A 31 2.54 5.65 15.59
CA SER A 31 2.44 7.08 15.25
C SER A 31 1.09 7.80 15.38
N ASP A 32 1.10 8.80 16.28
CA ASP A 32 0.10 9.88 16.43
C ASP A 32 0.17 10.97 15.32
N GLU A 33 0.53 10.67 14.11
CA GLU A 33 0.45 11.66 13.03
C GLU A 33 -0.92 11.57 12.36
N ALA A 34 -1.76 12.56 12.67
CA ALA A 34 -3.05 12.78 12.03
C ALA A 34 -2.84 13.03 10.53
N GLY A 35 -3.10 12.01 9.71
CA GLY A 35 -3.16 12.12 8.25
C GLY A 35 -4.36 12.93 7.78
N THR A 36 -4.26 13.57 6.64
CA THR A 36 -5.33 14.32 5.98
C THR A 36 -6.54 13.43 5.70
N THR A 37 -7.73 14.01 5.53
CA THR A 37 -9.03 13.32 5.37
C THR A 37 -9.07 12.25 4.26
N ARG A 38 -8.13 12.26 3.29
CA ARG A 38 -7.96 11.26 2.23
C ARG A 38 -7.17 10.01 2.64
N ASP A 39 -6.44 10.03 3.76
CA ASP A 39 -5.69 8.87 4.28
C ASP A 39 -6.56 7.77 4.90
N ARG A 40 -7.88 7.99 4.97
CA ARG A 40 -8.84 7.11 5.67
C ARG A 40 -9.44 5.99 4.80
N GLN A 41 -8.90 5.73 3.61
CA GLN A 41 -9.53 4.84 2.63
C GLN A 41 -8.83 3.50 2.46
N TYR A 42 -7.59 3.36 2.93
CA TYR A 42 -6.81 2.12 2.89
C TYR A 42 -6.16 1.87 4.25
N GLY A 43 -6.29 0.65 4.73
CA GLY A 43 -5.68 0.22 5.98
C GLY A 43 -5.50 -1.28 6.05
N LYS A 44 -4.78 -1.75 7.06
CA LYS A 44 -4.57 -3.16 7.33
C LYS A 44 -5.37 -3.58 8.55
N CYS A 45 -5.96 -4.75 8.46
CA CYS A 45 -6.64 -5.44 9.54
C CYS A 45 -5.89 -6.75 9.86
N GLU A 46 -5.72 -7.03 11.14
CA GLU A 46 -5.17 -8.29 11.62
C GLU A 46 -6.20 -8.95 12.53
N TRP A 47 -6.54 -10.19 12.23
CA TRP A 47 -7.47 -10.99 13.01
C TRP A 47 -6.98 -12.45 13.08
N ASN A 48 -6.98 -13.03 14.27
CA ASN A 48 -6.53 -14.41 14.50
C ASN A 48 -5.18 -14.74 13.82
N GLY A 49 -4.22 -13.77 13.83
CA GLY A 49 -2.89 -13.95 13.24
C GLY A 49 -2.83 -13.86 11.71
N ARG A 50 -3.96 -13.59 11.03
CA ARG A 50 -4.01 -13.32 9.58
C ARG A 50 -4.18 -11.84 9.32
N GLU A 51 -3.31 -11.29 8.46
CA GLU A 51 -3.39 -9.89 8.01
C GLU A 51 -4.02 -9.83 6.61
N PHE A 52 -4.92 -8.87 6.42
CA PHE A 52 -5.50 -8.49 5.13
C PHE A 52 -5.68 -6.98 5.04
N SER A 53 -5.79 -6.49 3.82
CA SER A 53 -5.99 -5.07 3.54
C SER A 53 -7.45 -4.75 3.37
N VAL A 54 -7.86 -3.57 3.82
CA VAL A 54 -9.24 -3.08 3.72
C VAL A 54 -9.25 -1.76 2.98
N VAL A 55 -10.21 -1.59 2.06
CA VAL A 55 -10.44 -0.35 1.31
C VAL A 55 -11.88 0.10 1.50
N ASP A 56 -12.06 1.38 1.87
CA ASP A 56 -13.37 2.04 1.89
C ASP A 56 -13.63 2.73 0.54
N THR A 57 -14.66 2.26 -0.19
CA THR A 57 -15.02 2.84 -1.48
C THR A 57 -15.72 4.19 -1.37
N GLY A 58 -16.35 4.51 -0.23
CA GLY A 58 -17.22 5.68 -0.05
C GLY A 58 -16.53 7.04 -0.04
N GLY A 59 -15.21 7.08 0.11
CA GLY A 59 -14.45 8.33 0.19
C GLY A 59 -14.04 8.92 -1.17
N TRP A 60 -14.39 8.28 -2.28
CA TRP A 60 -13.95 8.64 -3.64
C TRP A 60 -15.05 9.34 -4.49
N VAL A 61 -16.18 9.66 -3.88
CA VAL A 61 -17.30 10.31 -4.60
C VAL A 61 -17.12 11.81 -4.57
N VAL A 62 -17.13 12.45 -5.75
CA VAL A 62 -17.12 13.90 -5.91
C VAL A 62 -18.56 14.41 -5.92
N ASN A 63 -18.84 15.47 -5.17
CA ASN A 63 -20.16 16.04 -4.91
C ASN A 63 -20.89 16.51 -6.19
N SER A 64 -21.86 15.73 -6.67
CA SER A 64 -22.98 16.20 -7.49
C SER A 64 -24.09 15.15 -7.48
N ASP A 65 -25.32 15.55 -7.19
CA ASP A 65 -26.43 14.65 -6.87
C ASP A 65 -26.91 13.75 -8.04
N ASP A 66 -26.79 14.15 -9.28
CA ASP A 66 -27.24 13.40 -10.47
C ASP A 66 -26.19 12.43 -11.06
N VAL A 67 -24.91 12.60 -10.75
CA VAL A 67 -23.79 11.73 -11.20
C VAL A 67 -23.51 10.61 -10.19
N PHE A 68 -24.12 10.69 -9.02
CA PHE A 68 -23.79 9.94 -7.82
C PHE A 68 -24.04 8.43 -7.95
N GLU A 69 -25.19 8.02 -8.49
CA GLU A 69 -25.56 6.60 -8.59
C GLU A 69 -24.68 5.83 -9.58
N GLU A 70 -24.39 6.45 -10.72
CA GLU A 70 -23.54 5.83 -11.74
C GLU A 70 -22.10 5.67 -11.25
N GLU A 71 -21.58 6.63 -10.50
CA GLU A 71 -20.22 6.61 -9.98
C GLU A 71 -20.05 5.55 -8.88
N ILE A 72 -21.04 5.41 -7.98
CA ILE A 72 -21.05 4.34 -6.98
C ILE A 72 -21.15 2.97 -7.66
N ARG A 73 -21.99 2.84 -8.68
CA ARG A 73 -22.10 1.60 -9.47
C ARG A 73 -20.77 1.21 -10.10
N LYS A 74 -20.04 2.18 -10.68
CA LYS A 74 -18.69 1.98 -11.21
C LYS A 74 -17.71 1.54 -10.13
N GLN A 75 -17.76 2.15 -8.94
CA GLN A 75 -16.91 1.75 -7.80
C GLN A 75 -17.19 0.31 -7.33
N VAL A 76 -18.46 -0.10 -7.29
CA VAL A 76 -18.82 -1.50 -6.96
C VAL A 76 -18.24 -2.46 -8.00
N ILE A 77 -18.36 -2.14 -9.30
CA ILE A 77 -17.78 -2.96 -10.37
C ILE A 77 -16.27 -3.09 -10.21
N ILE A 78 -15.56 -1.98 -9.98
CA ILE A 78 -14.11 -1.99 -9.76
C ILE A 78 -13.76 -2.81 -8.51
N ALA A 79 -14.51 -2.66 -7.43
CA ALA A 79 -14.31 -3.46 -6.23
C ALA A 79 -14.48 -4.96 -6.51
N THR A 80 -15.44 -5.35 -7.37
CA THR A 80 -15.62 -6.76 -7.76
C THR A 80 -14.52 -7.30 -8.67
N GLU A 81 -13.83 -6.43 -9.41
CA GLU A 81 -12.71 -6.82 -10.28
C GLU A 81 -11.39 -6.93 -9.51
N GLU A 82 -11.16 -6.04 -8.55
CA GLU A 82 -9.86 -5.87 -7.91
C GLU A 82 -9.78 -6.40 -6.46
N ALA A 83 -10.89 -6.65 -5.77
CA ALA A 83 -10.88 -7.21 -4.42
C ALA A 83 -10.91 -8.74 -4.41
N ASP A 84 -10.49 -9.36 -3.30
CA ASP A 84 -10.59 -10.79 -3.05
C ASP A 84 -11.87 -11.15 -2.30
N LEU A 85 -12.48 -10.15 -1.60
CA LEU A 85 -13.76 -10.26 -0.92
C LEU A 85 -14.41 -8.87 -0.84
N VAL A 86 -15.74 -8.83 -0.95
CA VAL A 86 -16.52 -7.61 -0.76
C VAL A 86 -17.36 -7.72 0.52
N LEU A 87 -17.30 -6.69 1.37
CA LEU A 87 -18.24 -6.44 2.45
C LEU A 87 -19.32 -5.49 1.91
N PHE A 88 -20.52 -5.98 1.72
CA PHE A 88 -21.65 -5.17 1.29
C PHE A 88 -22.44 -4.69 2.50
N LEU A 89 -22.32 -3.39 2.83
CA LEU A 89 -22.96 -2.77 3.97
C LEU A 89 -24.32 -2.20 3.60
N CYS A 90 -25.33 -2.63 4.36
CA CYS A 90 -26.68 -2.06 4.39
C CYS A 90 -26.97 -1.49 5.79
N ASP A 91 -27.94 -0.59 5.86
CA ASP A 91 -28.39 0.03 7.12
C ASP A 91 -29.66 -0.67 7.61
N ILE A 92 -29.59 -1.34 8.76
CA ILE A 92 -30.70 -2.14 9.29
C ILE A 92 -31.92 -1.27 9.59
N ASN A 93 -31.73 -0.02 10.01
CA ASN A 93 -32.81 0.90 10.35
C ASN A 93 -33.59 1.40 9.13
N ASN A 94 -32.99 1.37 7.95
CA ASN A 94 -33.63 1.84 6.72
C ASN A 94 -34.18 0.70 5.87
N GLY A 95 -33.91 -0.55 6.25
CA GLY A 95 -34.27 -1.71 5.46
C GLY A 95 -33.62 -1.77 4.08
N VAL A 96 -34.16 -2.65 3.22
CA VAL A 96 -33.65 -2.83 1.85
C VAL A 96 -34.22 -1.77 0.92
N THR A 97 -33.35 -1.01 0.27
CA THR A 97 -33.72 0.02 -0.72
C THR A 97 -33.56 -0.50 -2.16
N GLY A 98 -34.15 0.21 -3.14
CA GLY A 98 -33.99 -0.10 -4.56
C GLY A 98 -32.51 -0.11 -4.98
N TRP A 99 -31.73 0.83 -4.44
CA TRP A 99 -30.30 0.91 -4.68
C TRP A 99 -29.55 -0.34 -4.14
N ASP A 100 -29.90 -0.82 -2.96
CA ASP A 100 -29.30 -2.04 -2.40
C ASP A 100 -29.60 -3.26 -3.29
N MET A 101 -30.79 -3.31 -3.90
CA MET A 101 -31.18 -4.35 -4.87
C MET A 101 -30.33 -4.29 -6.16
N ASP A 102 -30.08 -3.10 -6.69
CA ASP A 102 -29.25 -2.90 -7.89
C ASP A 102 -27.80 -3.34 -7.64
N VAL A 103 -27.23 -2.92 -6.53
CA VAL A 103 -25.86 -3.34 -6.13
C VAL A 103 -25.80 -4.84 -5.90
N ALA A 104 -26.79 -5.42 -5.21
CA ALA A 104 -26.87 -6.86 -5.00
C ALA A 104 -26.91 -7.63 -6.32
N GLN A 105 -27.59 -7.08 -7.35
CA GLN A 105 -27.62 -7.70 -8.69
C GLN A 105 -26.22 -7.73 -9.33
N ILE A 106 -25.41 -6.66 -9.17
CA ILE A 106 -24.02 -6.63 -9.64
C ILE A 106 -23.18 -7.65 -8.88
N LEU A 107 -23.29 -7.66 -7.54
CA LEU A 107 -22.53 -8.54 -6.68
C LEU A 107 -22.84 -10.02 -6.90
N ARG A 108 -24.11 -10.39 -7.15
CA ARG A 108 -24.48 -11.77 -7.49
C ARG A 108 -23.88 -12.29 -8.81
N ARG A 109 -23.60 -11.39 -9.75
CA ARG A 109 -22.96 -11.74 -11.02
C ARG A 109 -21.44 -11.83 -10.89
N ALA A 110 -20.88 -11.24 -9.85
CA ALA A 110 -19.44 -11.26 -9.59
C ALA A 110 -19.00 -12.66 -9.13
N LYS A 111 -17.81 -13.07 -9.55
CA LYS A 111 -17.21 -14.38 -9.20
C LYS A 111 -16.31 -14.27 -7.94
N LEU A 112 -16.67 -13.43 -6.99
CA LEU A 112 -15.90 -13.26 -5.76
C LEU A 112 -16.82 -13.46 -4.54
N PRO A 113 -16.25 -13.82 -3.37
CA PRO A 113 -16.98 -13.90 -2.13
C PRO A 113 -17.57 -12.54 -1.74
N VAL A 114 -18.82 -12.54 -1.31
CA VAL A 114 -19.51 -11.35 -0.79
C VAL A 114 -20.06 -11.69 0.59
N VAL A 115 -19.82 -10.83 1.58
CA VAL A 115 -20.41 -10.91 2.90
C VAL A 115 -21.40 -9.75 3.03
N LEU A 116 -22.67 -10.09 3.25
CA LEU A 116 -23.73 -9.12 3.47
C LEU A 116 -23.73 -8.68 4.94
N VAL A 117 -23.63 -7.37 5.17
CA VAL A 117 -23.50 -6.78 6.50
C VAL A 117 -24.68 -5.85 6.77
N ALA A 118 -25.50 -6.17 7.77
CA ALA A 118 -26.55 -5.31 8.27
C ALA A 118 -25.99 -4.46 9.43
N ASN A 119 -25.58 -3.22 9.11
CA ASN A 119 -24.94 -2.32 10.07
C ASN A 119 -25.95 -1.45 10.82
N LYS A 120 -25.52 -0.89 11.95
CA LYS A 120 -26.29 -0.08 12.91
C LYS A 120 -27.29 -0.91 13.73
N ALA A 121 -27.01 -2.19 13.93
CA ALA A 121 -27.73 -3.06 14.87
C ALA A 121 -27.28 -2.74 16.33
N ASP A 122 -27.65 -1.56 16.81
CA ASP A 122 -27.20 -1.05 18.11
C ASP A 122 -27.97 -1.67 19.27
N ASP A 123 -29.24 -1.99 19.08
CA ASP A 123 -30.13 -2.58 20.05
C ASP A 123 -30.51 -4.02 19.66
N GLY A 124 -30.62 -4.93 20.67
CA GLY A 124 -30.95 -6.35 20.43
C GLY A 124 -32.30 -6.60 19.79
N LYS A 125 -33.15 -5.56 19.62
CA LYS A 125 -34.43 -5.61 18.91
C LYS A 125 -34.24 -5.64 17.39
N ASP A 126 -33.16 -5.09 16.87
CA ASP A 126 -32.87 -4.95 15.45
C ASP A 126 -32.48 -6.29 14.81
N LEU A 127 -32.24 -7.35 15.61
CA LEU A 127 -31.89 -8.68 15.11
C LEU A 127 -32.98 -9.32 14.26
N TYR A 128 -34.24 -8.94 14.46
CA TYR A 128 -35.34 -9.44 13.63
C TYR A 128 -35.43 -8.77 12.27
N ASP A 129 -34.97 -7.52 12.16
CA ASP A 129 -35.04 -6.75 10.93
C ASP A 129 -33.99 -7.22 9.91
N GLN A 130 -32.97 -7.96 10.37
CA GLN A 130 -31.98 -8.57 9.47
C GLN A 130 -32.62 -9.53 8.44
N TYR A 131 -33.75 -10.16 8.73
CA TYR A 131 -34.39 -11.10 7.82
C TYR A 131 -34.86 -10.46 6.52
N GLU A 132 -35.11 -9.16 6.51
CA GLU A 132 -35.44 -8.44 5.27
C GLU A 132 -34.33 -8.53 4.23
N PHE A 133 -33.05 -8.56 4.65
CA PHE A 133 -31.88 -8.54 3.79
C PHE A 133 -31.67 -9.85 3.02
N TYR A 134 -32.33 -10.95 3.37
CA TYR A 134 -32.33 -12.17 2.55
C TYR A 134 -32.89 -11.94 1.13
N LYS A 135 -33.74 -10.90 0.94
CA LYS A 135 -34.23 -10.50 -0.39
C LYS A 135 -33.10 -10.13 -1.36
N LEU A 136 -31.94 -9.74 -0.85
CA LEU A 136 -30.78 -9.40 -1.66
C LEU A 136 -30.12 -10.64 -2.31
N GLY A 137 -30.38 -11.85 -1.81
CA GLY A 137 -29.87 -13.10 -2.38
C GLY A 137 -28.36 -13.23 -2.35
N LEU A 138 -27.73 -12.71 -1.28
CA LEU A 138 -26.27 -12.73 -1.06
C LEU A 138 -25.85 -13.60 0.14
N GLY A 139 -26.73 -14.48 0.61
CA GLY A 139 -26.51 -15.32 1.79
C GLY A 139 -26.96 -14.68 3.08
N ASP A 140 -26.45 -15.18 4.21
CA ASP A 140 -26.84 -14.73 5.55
C ASP A 140 -26.33 -13.31 5.82
N PRO A 141 -27.22 -12.39 6.27
CA PRO A 141 -26.82 -11.06 6.71
C PRO A 141 -26.13 -11.12 8.08
N TYR A 142 -25.01 -10.43 8.24
CA TYR A 142 -24.28 -10.29 9.49
C TYR A 142 -24.69 -8.99 10.19
N PRO A 143 -25.49 -9.04 11.27
CA PRO A 143 -25.86 -7.85 12.01
C PRO A 143 -24.68 -7.37 12.85
N ILE A 144 -24.30 -6.10 12.66
CA ILE A 144 -23.20 -5.48 13.40
C ILE A 144 -23.55 -4.05 13.82
N SER A 145 -22.86 -3.56 14.83
CA SER A 145 -22.73 -2.12 15.08
C SER A 145 -21.29 -1.69 14.87
N ALA A 146 -21.01 -1.03 13.74
CA ALA A 146 -19.70 -0.47 13.50
C ALA A 146 -19.31 0.60 14.54
N ALA A 147 -20.28 1.27 15.15
CA ALA A 147 -20.07 2.29 16.18
C ALA A 147 -19.64 1.68 17.52
N THR A 148 -20.34 0.66 18.01
CA THR A 148 -20.05 0.02 19.30
C THR A 148 -19.05 -1.12 19.19
N GLY A 149 -19.02 -1.82 18.05
CA GLY A 149 -18.20 -3.01 17.78
C GLY A 149 -18.92 -4.33 17.97
N SER A 150 -20.21 -4.30 18.34
CA SER A 150 -21.03 -5.51 18.47
C SER A 150 -21.07 -6.27 17.14
N GLY A 151 -20.96 -7.60 17.17
CA GLY A 151 -21.02 -8.50 16.00
C GLY A 151 -19.79 -8.43 15.06
N THR A 152 -18.82 -7.53 15.30
CA THR A 152 -17.65 -7.41 14.41
C THR A 152 -16.68 -8.58 14.52
N GLY A 153 -16.66 -9.32 15.62
CA GLY A 153 -15.85 -10.54 15.77
C GLY A 153 -16.33 -11.65 14.83
N ASP A 154 -17.62 -11.95 14.86
CA ASP A 154 -18.26 -12.97 14.00
C ASP A 154 -18.11 -12.61 12.52
N LEU A 155 -18.24 -11.30 12.18
CA LEU A 155 -17.97 -10.80 10.83
C LEU A 155 -16.53 -11.07 10.41
N LEU A 156 -15.54 -10.79 11.27
CA LEU A 156 -14.12 -11.01 10.96
C LEU A 156 -13.78 -12.49 10.82
N ASP A 157 -14.37 -13.36 11.64
CA ASP A 157 -14.22 -14.81 11.50
C ASP A 157 -14.76 -15.27 10.14
N LYS A 158 -15.93 -14.77 9.72
CA LYS A 158 -16.49 -15.06 8.39
C LYS A 158 -15.63 -14.53 7.25
N VAL A 159 -15.08 -13.34 7.38
CA VAL A 159 -14.13 -12.79 6.40
C VAL A 159 -12.93 -13.72 6.25
N LEU A 160 -12.33 -14.19 7.35
CA LEU A 160 -11.18 -15.09 7.27
C LEU A 160 -11.50 -16.45 6.67
N GLU A 161 -12.70 -16.97 6.92
CA GLU A 161 -13.19 -18.22 6.32
C GLU A 161 -13.32 -18.11 4.80
N MET A 162 -13.82 -16.95 4.31
CA MET A 162 -14.10 -16.75 2.88
C MET A 162 -12.91 -16.20 2.10
N LEU A 163 -11.90 -15.63 2.77
CA LEU A 163 -10.69 -15.17 2.09
C LEU A 163 -9.85 -16.35 1.62
N PRO A 164 -9.33 -16.30 0.38
CA PRO A 164 -8.49 -17.36 -0.14
C PRO A 164 -7.29 -17.58 0.79
N GLU A 165 -6.93 -18.85 1.01
CA GLU A 165 -5.68 -19.17 1.69
C GLU A 165 -4.52 -18.58 0.90
N LYS A 166 -3.51 -18.07 1.64
CA LYS A 166 -2.27 -17.63 1.00
C LYS A 166 -1.61 -18.85 0.36
N THR A 167 -1.86 -19.06 -0.93
CA THR A 167 -1.00 -19.94 -1.71
C THR A 167 0.40 -19.36 -1.64
N LYS A 168 1.38 -20.19 -1.24
CA LYS A 168 2.79 -19.83 -1.44
C LYS A 168 2.93 -19.59 -2.94
N ASP A 169 3.22 -18.34 -3.32
CA ASP A 169 3.56 -18.05 -4.72
C ASP A 169 4.69 -19.03 -5.08
N GLU A 170 4.53 -19.78 -6.16
CA GLU A 170 5.58 -20.63 -6.74
C GLU A 170 6.70 -19.80 -7.39
N LEU A 171 6.90 -18.58 -6.87
CA LEU A 171 7.95 -17.68 -7.33
C LEU A 171 9.29 -18.14 -6.78
N GLU A 172 10.30 -18.15 -7.62
CA GLU A 172 11.67 -18.46 -7.21
C GLU A 172 12.14 -17.48 -6.14
N GLU A 173 12.64 -18.00 -5.03
CA GLU A 173 13.18 -17.18 -3.95
C GLU A 173 14.42 -16.41 -4.43
N GLY A 174 14.53 -15.17 -4.00
CA GLY A 174 15.70 -14.33 -4.32
C GLY A 174 15.53 -13.47 -5.56
N ILE A 175 14.54 -13.71 -6.41
CA ILE A 175 14.24 -12.86 -7.57
C ILE A 175 13.40 -11.65 -7.11
N PRO A 176 13.85 -10.40 -7.36
CA PRO A 176 13.13 -9.20 -6.93
C PRO A 176 11.81 -9.00 -7.68
N ARG A 177 10.84 -8.40 -7.00
CA ARG A 177 9.53 -8.04 -7.55
C ARG A 177 9.40 -6.53 -7.64
N PHE A 178 9.26 -6.01 -8.85
CA PHE A 178 9.16 -4.58 -9.12
C PHE A 178 7.73 -4.20 -9.55
N ALA A 179 7.16 -3.17 -8.92
CA ALA A 179 5.91 -2.56 -9.32
C ALA A 179 6.16 -1.18 -9.92
N VAL A 180 5.58 -0.90 -11.10
CA VAL A 180 5.57 0.43 -11.69
C VAL A 180 4.25 1.09 -11.36
N VAL A 181 4.28 2.12 -10.51
CA VAL A 181 3.11 2.81 -9.98
C VAL A 181 3.18 4.31 -10.27
N GLY A 182 2.07 4.99 -10.19
CA GLY A 182 1.95 6.41 -10.47
C GLY A 182 0.57 6.75 -10.98
N ARG A 183 0.24 8.03 -11.04
CA ARG A 183 -1.06 8.51 -11.55
C ARG A 183 -1.31 8.12 -13.01
N PRO A 184 -2.55 8.23 -13.51
CA PRO A 184 -2.85 8.07 -14.93
C PRO A 184 -1.97 8.98 -15.79
N ASN A 185 -1.58 8.51 -16.97
CA ASN A 185 -0.76 9.25 -17.95
C ASN A 185 0.67 9.66 -17.50
N ALA A 186 1.17 9.19 -16.35
CA ALA A 186 2.57 9.38 -15.95
C ALA A 186 3.58 8.58 -16.81
N GLY A 187 3.10 7.69 -17.69
CA GLY A 187 3.92 6.92 -18.61
C GLY A 187 4.26 5.50 -18.13
N LYS A 188 3.49 4.94 -17.20
CA LYS A 188 3.69 3.56 -16.68
C LYS A 188 3.74 2.51 -17.80
N SER A 189 2.73 2.50 -18.66
CA SER A 189 2.68 1.56 -19.79
C SER A 189 3.85 1.76 -20.76
N SER A 190 4.23 3.01 -20.99
CA SER A 190 5.33 3.36 -21.90
C SER A 190 6.68 2.87 -21.36
N ILE A 191 6.96 3.04 -20.07
CA ILE A 191 8.23 2.58 -19.50
C ILE A 191 8.30 1.04 -19.43
N ILE A 192 7.20 0.37 -19.12
CA ILE A 192 7.14 -1.09 -19.13
C ILE A 192 7.34 -1.62 -20.55
N ASN A 193 6.71 -1.03 -21.55
CA ASN A 193 6.94 -1.40 -22.95
C ASN A 193 8.40 -1.12 -23.36
N ALA A 194 9.01 -0.06 -22.86
CA ALA A 194 10.42 0.23 -23.10
C ALA A 194 11.37 -0.78 -22.44
N PHE A 195 11.01 -1.36 -21.29
CA PHE A 195 11.76 -2.45 -20.64
C PHE A 195 11.63 -3.74 -21.43
N ILE A 196 10.40 -4.12 -21.84
CA ILE A 196 10.11 -5.39 -22.53
C ILE A 196 10.68 -5.38 -23.96
N GLY A 197 10.77 -4.22 -24.61
CA GLY A 197 11.18 -4.09 -26.02
C GLY A 197 10.09 -4.47 -27.00
N GLU A 198 10.44 -4.54 -28.29
CA GLU A 198 9.50 -4.90 -29.38
C GLU A 198 9.19 -6.40 -29.44
N ASP A 199 10.06 -7.24 -28.90
CA ASP A 199 9.91 -8.70 -28.85
C ASP A 199 8.94 -9.14 -27.74
N ARG A 200 7.64 -9.07 -28.01
CA ARG A 200 6.55 -9.44 -27.10
C ARG A 200 6.54 -10.93 -26.69
N ASN A 201 7.34 -11.78 -27.31
CA ASN A 201 7.32 -13.24 -27.15
C ASN A 201 8.18 -13.78 -26.00
N ILE A 202 8.75 -12.92 -25.13
CA ILE A 202 9.80 -13.33 -24.19
C ILE A 202 9.41 -13.11 -22.73
N VAL A 203 8.15 -12.86 -22.50
CA VAL A 203 7.63 -12.71 -21.14
C VAL A 203 6.77 -13.92 -20.86
N THR A 204 7.26 -14.80 -20.01
CA THR A 204 6.52 -15.98 -19.55
C THR A 204 5.52 -15.55 -18.49
N ASP A 205 4.23 -15.61 -18.82
CA ASP A 205 3.19 -15.54 -17.81
C ASP A 205 3.24 -16.83 -16.99
N ILE A 206 3.38 -16.73 -15.69
CA ILE A 206 3.32 -17.89 -14.81
C ILE A 206 1.86 -18.32 -14.75
N ALA A 207 1.55 -19.38 -15.49
CA ALA A 207 0.24 -20.00 -15.51
C ALA A 207 0.00 -20.74 -14.20
N GLY A 208 -1.05 -20.41 -13.46
CA GLY A 208 -1.39 -21.19 -12.26
C GLY A 208 -2.47 -20.62 -11.36
N THR A 209 -2.97 -19.41 -11.60
CA THR A 209 -4.09 -18.87 -10.82
C THR A 209 -5.22 -18.43 -11.75
N THR A 210 -6.46 -18.81 -11.39
CA THR A 210 -7.69 -18.57 -12.13
C THR A 210 -8.12 -17.11 -12.25
N ARG A 211 -7.29 -16.17 -11.78
CA ARG A 211 -7.37 -14.72 -12.01
C ARG A 211 -6.00 -14.26 -12.44
N ASP A 212 -5.85 -13.89 -13.72
CA ASP A 212 -4.73 -13.27 -14.45
C ASP A 212 -3.38 -13.21 -13.71
N SER A 213 -2.32 -13.75 -14.31
CA SER A 213 -0.98 -13.78 -13.71
C SER A 213 -0.54 -12.37 -13.30
N ILE A 214 -0.44 -12.14 -11.97
CA ILE A 214 -0.02 -10.85 -11.41
C ILE A 214 1.45 -10.59 -11.73
N TYR A 215 2.23 -11.63 -11.98
CA TYR A 215 3.68 -11.57 -12.16
C TYR A 215 4.09 -11.92 -13.58
N THR A 216 4.99 -11.12 -14.11
CA THR A 216 5.61 -11.34 -15.39
C THR A 216 7.13 -11.37 -15.21
N ARG A 217 7.81 -12.48 -15.47
CA ARG A 217 9.26 -12.58 -15.36
C ARG A 217 9.94 -11.85 -16.49
N TYR A 218 11.00 -11.13 -16.16
CA TYR A 218 11.91 -10.47 -17.08
C TYR A 218 13.32 -10.96 -16.82
N ASP A 219 13.96 -11.63 -17.78
CA ASP A 219 15.27 -12.27 -17.64
C ASP A 219 16.24 -11.87 -18.77
N LYS A 220 16.30 -10.58 -19.11
CA LYS A 220 17.12 -10.09 -20.21
C LYS A 220 18.15 -9.06 -19.77
N PHE A 221 19.16 -8.87 -20.64
CA PHE A 221 20.21 -7.86 -20.50
C PHE A 221 20.93 -7.90 -19.14
N GLY A 222 21.02 -9.10 -18.52
CA GLY A 222 21.65 -9.26 -17.18
C GLY A 222 20.75 -8.87 -16.01
N PHE A 223 19.48 -8.62 -16.26
CA PHE A 223 18.45 -8.43 -15.25
C PHE A 223 17.57 -9.68 -15.15
N ASP A 224 17.23 -10.06 -13.92
CA ASP A 224 16.24 -11.10 -13.62
C ASP A 224 15.34 -10.59 -12.48
N PHE A 225 14.04 -10.38 -12.78
CA PHE A 225 13.06 -9.87 -11.84
C PHE A 225 11.63 -10.16 -12.31
N TYR A 226 10.69 -10.04 -11.38
CA TYR A 226 9.27 -10.08 -11.69
C TYR A 226 8.71 -8.66 -11.78
N LEU A 227 8.00 -8.36 -12.87
CA LEU A 227 7.13 -7.20 -12.95
C LEU A 227 5.75 -7.56 -12.39
N VAL A 228 5.25 -6.73 -11.47
CA VAL A 228 3.95 -6.92 -10.83
C VAL A 228 2.88 -6.15 -11.60
N ASP A 229 1.71 -6.78 -11.80
CA ASP A 229 0.51 -6.22 -12.46
C ASP A 229 0.72 -5.72 -13.90
N THR A 230 1.41 -6.51 -14.71
CA THR A 230 1.52 -6.21 -16.15
C THR A 230 0.25 -6.50 -16.92
N ALA A 231 -0.62 -7.40 -16.44
CA ALA A 231 -1.89 -7.75 -17.08
C ALA A 231 -2.81 -6.54 -17.24
N GLY A 232 -2.84 -5.66 -16.26
CA GLY A 232 -3.57 -4.40 -16.33
C GLY A 232 -3.07 -3.43 -17.40
N ILE A 233 -1.79 -3.49 -17.71
CA ILE A 233 -1.18 -2.65 -18.74
C ILE A 233 -1.42 -3.22 -20.12
N ARG A 234 -1.53 -4.56 -20.25
CA ARG A 234 -1.81 -5.26 -21.52
C ARG A 234 -3.27 -5.16 -21.97
N ARG A 235 -4.22 -5.08 -21.05
CA ARG A 235 -5.67 -4.95 -21.33
C ARG A 235 -6.08 -3.53 -21.73
N LYS A 236 -5.30 -2.85 -22.56
CA LYS A 236 -5.60 -1.53 -23.15
C LYS A 236 -6.81 -1.55 -24.12
N ASN A 237 -7.89 -2.21 -23.79
CA ASN A 237 -9.10 -2.12 -24.57
C ASN A 237 -10.30 -1.79 -23.68
N LYS A 238 -10.75 -0.56 -23.86
CA LYS A 238 -12.06 0.00 -23.55
C LYS A 238 -12.32 0.38 -22.07
N VAL A 239 -12.46 1.70 -21.91
CA VAL A 239 -13.29 2.39 -20.92
C VAL A 239 -12.78 2.28 -19.48
N THR A 240 -12.35 3.41 -18.95
CA THR A 240 -12.18 3.71 -17.50
C THR A 240 -10.76 3.95 -16.98
N GLU A 241 -9.77 4.35 -17.79
CA GLU A 241 -8.50 4.86 -17.25
C GLU A 241 -8.66 6.18 -16.46
N ASP A 242 -9.81 6.84 -16.58
CA ASP A 242 -10.08 8.14 -15.93
C ASP A 242 -10.66 8.04 -14.52
N LEU A 243 -11.02 6.85 -14.03
CA LEU A 243 -11.51 6.71 -12.67
C LEU A 243 -10.34 6.60 -11.68
N GLU A 244 -10.20 7.66 -10.88
CA GLU A 244 -9.15 7.75 -9.83
C GLU A 244 -9.13 6.51 -8.93
N PHE A 245 -10.30 6.00 -8.56
CA PHE A 245 -10.46 4.82 -7.71
C PHE A 245 -9.86 3.55 -8.33
N TYR A 246 -10.05 3.31 -9.63
CA TYR A 246 -9.49 2.16 -10.34
C TYR A 246 -7.96 2.16 -10.33
N SER A 247 -7.38 3.31 -10.61
CA SER A 247 -5.92 3.50 -10.57
C SER A 247 -5.35 3.23 -9.18
N VAL A 248 -6.06 3.63 -8.12
CA VAL A 248 -5.63 3.42 -6.73
C VAL A 248 -5.73 1.97 -6.31
N MET A 249 -6.85 1.27 -6.59
CA MET A 249 -7.02 -0.15 -6.25
C MET A 249 -5.92 -1.02 -6.88
N ARG A 250 -5.61 -0.77 -8.15
CA ARG A 250 -4.49 -1.43 -8.83
C ARG A 250 -3.14 -1.11 -8.23
N SER A 251 -2.92 0.17 -7.91
CA SER A 251 -1.67 0.59 -7.27
C SER A 251 -1.49 -0.11 -5.92
N ILE A 252 -2.55 -0.26 -5.13
CA ILE A 252 -2.52 -1.01 -3.87
C ILE A 252 -2.06 -2.45 -4.11
N ARG A 253 -2.70 -3.15 -5.06
CA ARG A 253 -2.36 -4.54 -5.38
C ARG A 253 -0.92 -4.70 -5.86
N ALA A 254 -0.47 -3.83 -6.76
CA ALA A 254 0.90 -3.83 -7.26
C ALA A 254 1.91 -3.55 -6.13
N ILE A 255 1.63 -2.55 -5.28
CA ILE A 255 2.49 -2.20 -4.14
C ILE A 255 2.59 -3.37 -3.17
N GLU A 256 1.47 -3.96 -2.75
CA GLU A 256 1.47 -5.05 -1.76
C GLU A 256 2.31 -6.26 -2.21
N ASN A 257 2.27 -6.57 -3.49
CA ASN A 257 2.93 -7.75 -4.05
C ASN A 257 4.35 -7.49 -4.55
N SER A 258 4.89 -6.28 -4.40
CA SER A 258 6.25 -5.90 -4.81
C SER A 258 7.24 -5.84 -3.64
N ASP A 259 8.52 -5.82 -3.96
CA ASP A 259 9.62 -5.51 -3.05
C ASP A 259 10.07 -4.05 -3.23
N VAL A 260 10.11 -3.59 -4.48
CA VAL A 260 10.50 -2.24 -4.85
C VAL A 260 9.42 -1.62 -5.73
N CYS A 261 8.98 -0.42 -5.39
CA CYS A 261 8.07 0.39 -6.18
C CYS A 261 8.85 1.43 -6.98
N ILE A 262 8.59 1.48 -8.28
CA ILE A 262 9.08 2.50 -9.21
C ILE A 262 7.94 3.51 -9.37
N LEU A 263 8.03 4.63 -8.64
CA LEU A 263 7.03 5.68 -8.66
C LEU A 263 7.30 6.63 -9.83
N MET A 264 6.37 6.64 -10.80
CA MET A 264 6.43 7.48 -11.99
C MET A 264 5.82 8.85 -11.74
N LEU A 265 6.59 9.91 -11.93
CA LEU A 265 6.17 11.30 -11.92
C LEU A 265 6.25 11.88 -13.33
N ASP A 266 5.36 12.80 -13.67
CA ASP A 266 5.36 13.51 -14.94
C ASP A 266 6.12 14.84 -14.80
N ALA A 267 7.24 14.99 -15.49
CA ALA A 267 8.08 16.19 -15.44
C ALA A 267 7.32 17.47 -15.82
N THR A 268 6.32 17.37 -16.71
CA THR A 268 5.56 18.53 -17.21
C THR A 268 4.54 19.06 -16.20
N ARG A 269 4.16 18.23 -15.21
CA ARG A 269 3.13 18.58 -14.20
C ARG A 269 3.68 18.68 -12.78
N GLY A 270 4.87 18.15 -12.54
CA GLY A 270 5.45 18.05 -11.19
C GLY A 270 4.69 17.07 -10.30
N ILE A 271 4.78 17.28 -8.98
CA ILE A 271 4.15 16.41 -7.98
C ILE A 271 2.74 16.90 -7.68
N GLU A 272 1.76 16.04 -7.88
CA GLU A 272 0.35 16.29 -7.55
C GLU A 272 -0.08 15.50 -6.27
N ALA A 273 -1.29 15.80 -5.78
CA ALA A 273 -1.84 15.13 -4.60
C ALA A 273 -1.97 13.60 -4.78
N GLN A 274 -2.29 13.17 -6.00
CA GLN A 274 -2.42 11.75 -6.34
C GLN A 274 -1.09 10.99 -6.26
N ASP A 275 0.03 11.63 -6.64
CA ASP A 275 1.37 11.06 -6.49
C ASP A 275 1.71 10.87 -5.00
N MET A 276 1.31 11.83 -4.16
CA MET A 276 1.51 11.75 -2.71
C MET A 276 0.68 10.63 -2.08
N ASN A 277 -0.55 10.40 -2.53
CA ASN A 277 -1.38 9.28 -2.08
C ASN A 277 -0.69 7.94 -2.37
N ILE A 278 -0.16 7.78 -3.58
CA ILE A 278 0.58 6.55 -3.96
C ILE A 278 1.87 6.40 -3.15
N PHE A 279 2.61 7.49 -2.93
CA PHE A 279 3.80 7.49 -2.08
C PHE A 279 3.48 7.04 -0.65
N GLN A 280 2.41 7.56 -0.05
CA GLN A 280 1.96 7.14 1.29
C GLN A 280 1.58 5.66 1.33
N LEU A 281 0.93 5.13 0.28
CA LEU A 281 0.65 3.69 0.18
C LEU A 281 1.93 2.86 0.14
N ILE A 282 2.96 3.31 -0.58
CA ILE A 282 4.27 2.66 -0.62
C ILE A 282 4.89 2.62 0.78
N GLN A 283 4.85 3.76 1.51
CA GLN A 283 5.38 3.85 2.88
C GLN A 283 4.59 2.97 3.86
N LYS A 284 3.24 3.03 3.86
CA LYS A 284 2.39 2.20 4.72
C LYS A 284 2.62 0.70 4.54
N ASN A 285 3.02 0.30 3.32
CA ASN A 285 3.34 -1.09 3.00
C ASN A 285 4.83 -1.44 3.19
N ASN A 286 5.64 -0.55 3.74
CA ASN A 286 7.08 -0.76 3.95
C ASN A 286 7.79 -1.25 2.68
N LYS A 287 7.45 -0.65 1.52
CA LYS A 287 8.09 -0.99 0.25
C LYS A 287 9.24 -0.06 -0.05
N SER A 288 10.23 -0.60 -0.71
CA SER A 288 11.36 0.19 -1.19
C SER A 288 10.95 1.06 -2.38
N LEU A 289 11.61 2.20 -2.57
CA LEU A 289 11.19 3.24 -3.49
C LEU A 289 12.32 3.67 -4.43
N VAL A 290 11.98 3.76 -5.71
CA VAL A 290 12.71 4.51 -6.74
C VAL A 290 11.76 5.51 -7.35
N VAL A 291 12.12 6.79 -7.40
CA VAL A 291 11.33 7.83 -8.07
C VAL A 291 11.85 8.05 -9.47
N VAL A 292 10.97 8.04 -10.46
CA VAL A 292 11.31 8.31 -11.86
C VAL A 292 10.54 9.51 -12.35
N VAL A 293 11.25 10.58 -12.67
CA VAL A 293 10.71 11.77 -13.33
C VAL A 293 10.72 11.50 -14.82
N ASN A 294 9.58 11.07 -15.35
CA ASN A 294 9.40 10.69 -16.74
C ASN A 294 9.01 11.88 -17.61
N LYS A 295 9.06 11.69 -18.93
CA LYS A 295 8.87 12.75 -19.95
C LYS A 295 9.92 13.84 -19.87
N TRP A 296 11.12 13.48 -19.44
CA TRP A 296 12.24 14.42 -19.33
C TRP A 296 12.68 14.98 -20.69
N ASP A 297 12.33 14.31 -21.78
CA ASP A 297 12.49 14.79 -23.15
C ASP A 297 11.75 16.10 -23.43
N LEU A 298 10.60 16.32 -22.77
CA LEU A 298 9.76 17.52 -22.93
C LEU A 298 10.20 18.73 -22.09
N VAL A 299 11.18 18.55 -21.21
CA VAL A 299 11.78 19.66 -20.42
C VAL A 299 12.84 20.33 -21.27
N GLU A 300 12.69 21.63 -21.52
CA GLU A 300 13.61 22.41 -22.38
C GLU A 300 14.95 22.62 -21.68
N ASP A 301 14.94 23.16 -20.46
CA ASP A 301 16.15 23.38 -19.66
C ASP A 301 16.48 22.16 -18.80
N LYS A 302 17.61 21.53 -19.09
CA LYS A 302 18.14 20.36 -18.39
C LYS A 302 19.39 20.68 -17.57
N SER A 303 19.56 21.95 -17.18
CA SER A 303 20.66 22.40 -16.35
C SER A 303 20.68 21.70 -14.98
N GLN A 304 21.87 21.69 -14.36
CA GLN A 304 22.03 21.13 -13.02
C GLN A 304 21.17 21.84 -11.97
N GLU A 305 20.88 23.12 -12.17
CA GLU A 305 20.02 23.91 -11.28
C GLU A 305 18.57 23.46 -11.36
N VAL A 306 18.07 23.22 -12.58
CA VAL A 306 16.70 22.70 -12.78
C VAL A 306 16.57 21.30 -12.19
N ILE A 307 17.53 20.41 -12.41
CA ILE A 307 17.55 19.07 -11.82
C ILE A 307 17.49 19.15 -10.29
N LYS A 308 18.36 19.96 -9.66
CA LYS A 308 18.36 20.15 -8.20
C LYS A 308 17.06 20.73 -7.68
N THR A 309 16.44 21.64 -8.42
CA THR A 309 15.15 22.23 -8.07
C THR A 309 14.05 21.15 -8.03
N PHE A 310 13.99 20.30 -9.06
CA PHE A 310 13.08 19.16 -9.08
C PHE A 310 13.33 18.19 -7.93
N GLU A 311 14.60 17.82 -7.69
CA GLU A 311 14.97 16.91 -6.59
C GLU A 311 14.56 17.48 -5.22
N ASN A 312 14.84 18.75 -4.97
CA ASN A 312 14.47 19.40 -3.72
C ASN A 312 12.95 19.48 -3.54
N ALA A 313 12.21 19.83 -4.60
CA ALA A 313 10.76 19.87 -4.57
C ALA A 313 10.17 18.48 -4.23
N ILE A 314 10.71 17.42 -4.85
CA ILE A 314 10.29 16.04 -4.58
C ILE A 314 10.59 15.65 -3.12
N ARG A 315 11.83 15.84 -2.66
CA ARG A 315 12.23 15.48 -1.29
C ARG A 315 11.46 16.24 -0.23
N ASN A 316 11.29 17.56 -0.41
CA ASN A 316 10.53 18.38 0.54
C ASN A 316 9.08 17.92 0.67
N ARG A 317 8.47 17.51 -0.44
CA ARG A 317 7.07 17.08 -0.45
C ARG A 317 6.88 15.67 0.13
N MET A 318 7.89 14.81 -0.02
CA MET A 318 7.88 13.42 0.44
C MET A 318 8.51 13.22 1.83
N ALA A 319 8.93 14.32 2.51
CA ALA A 319 9.43 14.23 3.88
C ALA A 319 8.40 13.55 4.81
N PRO A 320 8.84 12.80 5.85
CA PRO A 320 10.20 12.68 6.36
C PRO A 320 11.09 11.64 5.65
N PHE A 321 10.54 10.73 4.83
CA PHE A 321 11.35 9.77 4.09
C PHE A 321 11.87 10.41 2.80
N VAL A 322 13.15 10.80 2.82
CA VAL A 322 13.80 11.52 1.71
C VAL A 322 14.99 10.77 1.11
N ASP A 323 15.39 9.66 1.72
CA ASP A 323 16.52 8.85 1.29
C ASP A 323 16.09 7.82 0.24
N PHE A 324 15.83 8.29 -0.97
CA PHE A 324 15.53 7.46 -2.14
C PHE A 324 16.18 8.04 -3.41
N PRO A 325 16.49 7.19 -4.40
CA PRO A 325 17.05 7.65 -5.67
C PRO A 325 15.96 8.29 -6.54
N ILE A 326 16.36 9.35 -7.25
CA ILE A 326 15.54 10.04 -8.25
C ILE A 326 16.23 9.93 -9.60
N ILE A 327 15.52 9.48 -10.62
CA ILE A 327 16.03 9.29 -11.97
C ILE A 327 15.18 10.09 -12.95
N PHE A 328 15.82 10.95 -13.72
CA PHE A 328 15.19 11.70 -14.80
C PHE A 328 15.30 10.89 -16.09
N ALA A 329 14.18 10.41 -16.60
CA ALA A 329 14.12 9.47 -17.73
C ALA A 329 13.08 9.89 -18.76
N SER A 330 13.16 9.31 -19.93
CA SER A 330 12.12 9.35 -20.95
C SER A 330 11.82 7.94 -21.44
N ALA A 331 10.60 7.49 -21.17
CA ALA A 331 10.11 6.21 -21.68
C ALA A 331 9.95 6.23 -23.22
N LEU A 332 9.65 7.39 -23.81
CA LEU A 332 9.45 7.57 -25.24
C LEU A 332 10.76 7.47 -26.00
N THR A 333 11.77 8.22 -25.57
CA THR A 333 13.10 8.23 -26.22
C THR A 333 14.04 7.12 -25.70
N LYS A 334 13.55 6.30 -24.78
CA LYS A 334 14.31 5.23 -24.09
C LYS A 334 15.51 5.74 -23.29
N GLN A 335 15.54 7.03 -22.94
CA GLN A 335 16.64 7.64 -22.21
C GLN A 335 16.65 7.17 -20.75
N ARG A 336 17.80 6.63 -20.29
CA ARG A 336 18.06 6.17 -18.92
C ARG A 336 17.13 5.07 -18.39
N ILE A 337 16.41 4.33 -19.25
CA ILE A 337 15.50 3.26 -18.81
C ILE A 337 16.25 2.12 -18.12
N PHE A 338 17.41 1.69 -18.63
CA PHE A 338 18.24 0.67 -17.97
C PHE A 338 18.77 1.13 -16.62
N LYS A 339 19.07 2.44 -16.48
CA LYS A 339 19.47 3.02 -15.19
C LYS A 339 18.38 2.89 -14.13
N VAL A 340 17.11 2.96 -14.53
CA VAL A 340 15.96 2.70 -13.63
C VAL A 340 16.02 1.27 -13.10
N LEU A 341 16.24 0.28 -13.98
CA LEU A 341 16.34 -1.14 -13.58
C LEU A 341 17.55 -1.42 -12.69
N GLU A 342 18.73 -0.88 -13.04
CA GLU A 342 19.94 -0.98 -12.21
C GLU A 342 19.70 -0.42 -10.81
N THR A 343 19.10 0.76 -10.74
CA THR A 343 18.81 1.41 -9.47
C THR A 343 17.77 0.64 -8.67
N ALA A 344 16.71 0.10 -9.30
CA ALA A 344 15.73 -0.73 -8.62
C ALA A 344 16.36 -2.02 -8.06
N LYS A 345 17.29 -2.64 -8.81
CA LYS A 345 18.07 -3.80 -8.34
C LYS A 345 18.94 -3.44 -7.14
N GLN A 346 19.64 -2.29 -7.19
CA GLN A 346 20.46 -1.82 -6.06
C GLN A 346 19.60 -1.56 -4.82
N VAL A 347 18.45 -0.90 -4.96
CA VAL A 347 17.51 -0.65 -3.87
C VAL A 347 16.96 -1.97 -3.28
N TYR A 348 16.75 -2.98 -4.10
CA TYR A 348 16.40 -4.33 -3.61
C TYR A 348 17.53 -4.94 -2.78
N LEU A 349 18.78 -4.81 -3.23
CA LEU A 349 19.94 -5.29 -2.46
C LEU A 349 20.08 -4.53 -1.13
N ASN A 350 19.88 -3.21 -1.14
CA ASN A 350 19.86 -2.39 0.09
C ASN A 350 18.77 -2.87 1.07
N ARG A 351 17.60 -3.26 0.54
CA ARG A 351 16.52 -3.84 1.33
C ARG A 351 16.88 -5.17 1.99
N LYS A 352 17.76 -5.95 1.36
CA LYS A 352 18.24 -7.26 1.85
C LYS A 352 19.55 -7.17 2.61
N ALA A 353 20.08 -5.95 2.80
CA ALA A 353 21.38 -5.74 3.45
C ALA A 353 21.41 -6.34 4.87
N LYS A 354 22.45 -7.11 5.13
CA LYS A 354 22.74 -7.71 6.45
C LYS A 354 23.99 -7.06 7.02
N ILE A 355 23.86 -6.42 8.17
CA ILE A 355 24.95 -5.73 8.87
C ILE A 355 25.32 -6.55 10.09
N GLY A 356 26.60 -6.94 10.19
CA GLY A 356 27.10 -7.72 11.32
C GLY A 356 26.98 -6.95 12.63
N THR A 357 26.52 -7.64 13.66
CA THR A 357 26.24 -7.03 14.96
C THR A 357 27.46 -6.35 15.59
N SER A 358 28.66 -6.92 15.46
CA SER A 358 29.91 -6.32 15.95
C SER A 358 30.17 -4.97 15.30
N LYS A 359 30.11 -4.91 13.96
CA LYS A 359 30.32 -3.68 13.19
C LYS A 359 29.23 -2.62 13.50
N LEU A 360 27.99 -3.07 13.70
CA LEU A 360 26.88 -2.18 14.07
C LEU A 360 27.12 -1.53 15.44
N ASN A 361 27.59 -2.29 16.44
CA ASN A 361 27.90 -1.76 17.77
C ASN A 361 29.17 -0.88 17.77
N GLU A 362 30.20 -1.28 17.04
CA GLU A 362 31.45 -0.52 16.91
C GLU A 362 31.20 0.89 16.38
N VAL A 363 30.28 1.07 15.43
CA VAL A 363 29.94 2.37 14.84
C VAL A 363 28.90 3.12 15.67
N MET A 364 27.82 2.45 16.07
CA MET A 364 26.67 3.13 16.66
C MET A 364 26.85 3.50 18.14
N LEU A 365 27.55 2.68 18.93
CA LEU A 365 27.69 2.96 20.37
C LEU A 365 28.49 4.24 20.64
N PRO A 366 29.64 4.51 20.01
CA PRO A 366 30.33 5.78 20.16
C PRO A 366 29.51 7.00 19.76
N LEU A 367 28.70 6.89 18.69
CA LEU A 367 27.79 7.97 18.26
C LEU A 367 26.71 8.24 19.29
N ILE A 368 26.16 7.18 19.92
CA ILE A 368 25.15 7.30 20.97
C ILE A 368 25.77 7.86 22.27
N GLU A 369 27.02 7.52 22.58
CA GLU A 369 27.74 8.08 23.73
C GLU A 369 28.02 9.57 23.55
N ALA A 370 28.37 10.00 22.34
CA ALA A 370 28.59 11.40 22.01
C ALA A 370 27.28 12.22 22.04
N PHE A 371 26.15 11.61 21.65
CA PHE A 371 24.83 12.23 21.59
C PHE A 371 23.78 11.34 22.26
N PRO A 372 23.78 11.27 23.62
CA PRO A 372 22.87 10.37 24.34
C PRO A 372 21.42 10.82 24.25
N PRO A 373 20.45 9.90 24.44
CA PRO A 373 19.04 10.28 24.53
C PRO A 373 18.81 11.31 25.63
N PRO A 374 17.95 12.32 25.41
CA PRO A 374 17.64 13.32 26.42
C PRO A 374 17.11 12.67 27.70
N SER A 375 17.61 13.12 28.87
CA SER A 375 17.11 12.67 30.17
C SER A 375 15.67 13.15 30.38
N ILE A 376 14.81 12.30 30.92
CA ILE A 376 13.42 12.64 31.25
C ILE A 376 13.20 12.48 32.77
N LYS A 377 12.73 13.52 33.41
CA LYS A 377 12.47 13.55 34.88
C LYS A 377 13.66 13.08 35.72
N GLY A 378 14.88 13.52 35.35
CA GLY A 378 16.11 13.14 36.04
C GLY A 378 16.60 11.71 35.80
N LYS A 379 15.93 10.95 34.92
CA LYS A 379 16.33 9.58 34.56
C LYS A 379 17.23 9.59 33.31
N TYR A 380 18.42 9.01 33.46
CA TYR A 380 19.36 8.85 32.35
C TYR A 380 19.04 7.58 31.55
N ILE A 381 18.91 7.73 30.23
CA ILE A 381 18.66 6.64 29.31
C ILE A 381 20.01 6.18 28.75
N LYS A 382 20.33 4.91 28.91
CA LYS A 382 21.55 4.30 28.38
C LYS A 382 21.20 3.19 27.41
N ILE A 383 21.61 3.37 26.15
CA ILE A 383 21.56 2.32 25.13
C ILE A 383 22.87 1.54 25.23
N LYS A 384 22.78 0.22 25.38
CA LYS A 384 23.93 -0.63 25.67
C LYS A 384 24.32 -1.54 24.49
N TYR A 385 23.41 -1.72 23.57
CA TYR A 385 23.58 -2.71 22.50
C TYR A 385 22.61 -2.43 21.35
N VAL A 386 23.03 -2.72 20.12
CA VAL A 386 22.19 -2.68 18.94
C VAL A 386 22.39 -3.95 18.12
N ALA A 387 21.29 -4.48 17.57
CA ALA A 387 21.32 -5.63 16.68
C ALA A 387 20.32 -5.43 15.53
N GLN A 388 20.66 -5.99 14.37
CA GLN A 388 19.71 -6.15 13.29
C GLN A 388 18.94 -7.45 13.49
N VAL A 389 17.61 -7.40 13.35
CA VAL A 389 16.74 -8.57 13.43
C VAL A 389 16.90 -9.38 12.13
N PRO A 390 17.24 -10.66 12.18
CA PRO A 390 17.37 -11.48 10.98
C PRO A 390 16.00 -11.71 10.32
N ASP A 391 16.03 -12.03 9.02
CA ASP A 391 14.90 -12.53 8.22
C ASP A 391 13.63 -11.66 8.25
N THR A 392 13.82 -10.36 8.43
CA THR A 392 12.74 -9.36 8.30
C THR A 392 12.59 -8.89 6.86
N GLN A 393 11.37 -8.47 6.49
CA GLN A 393 11.10 -7.96 5.14
C GLN A 393 11.90 -6.71 4.78
N ILE A 394 12.20 -5.86 5.76
CA ILE A 394 13.04 -4.66 5.64
C ILE A 394 14.07 -4.65 6.75
N PRO A 395 15.22 -3.98 6.59
CA PRO A 395 16.21 -3.86 7.63
C PRO A 395 15.59 -3.33 8.92
N THR A 396 15.63 -4.13 9.97
CA THR A 396 15.02 -3.81 11.27
C THR A 396 16.09 -3.84 12.35
N PHE A 397 16.24 -2.73 13.06
CA PHE A 397 17.26 -2.53 14.08
C PHE A 397 16.60 -2.41 15.46
N VAL A 398 17.13 -3.15 16.42
CA VAL A 398 16.68 -3.10 17.82
C VAL A 398 17.80 -2.56 18.68
N PHE A 399 17.54 -1.45 19.34
CA PHE A 399 18.40 -0.83 20.34
C PHE A 399 17.93 -1.21 21.74
N TYR A 400 18.84 -1.78 22.53
CA TYR A 400 18.53 -2.24 23.88
C TYR A 400 18.91 -1.16 24.90
N ALA A 401 17.90 -0.61 25.57
CA ALA A 401 18.05 0.45 26.55
C ALA A 401 17.54 0.03 27.95
N ASN A 402 18.01 0.72 28.97
CA ASN A 402 17.52 0.52 30.34
C ASN A 402 16.10 1.05 30.55
N LEU A 403 15.70 2.09 29.81
CA LEU A 403 14.42 2.80 29.95
C LEU A 403 13.82 3.11 28.56
N PRO A 404 13.43 2.07 27.79
CA PRO A 404 13.00 2.21 26.38
C PRO A 404 11.78 3.11 26.21
N GLN A 405 10.85 3.14 27.17
CA GLN A 405 9.62 3.93 27.16
C GLN A 405 9.86 5.45 27.16
N TYR A 406 11.05 5.90 27.51
CA TYR A 406 11.41 7.31 27.52
C TYR A 406 12.17 7.77 26.28
N VAL A 407 12.53 6.87 25.36
CA VAL A 407 13.14 7.24 24.08
C VAL A 407 12.06 7.73 23.12
N LYS A 408 12.08 9.05 22.84
CA LYS A 408 11.08 9.71 22.00
C LYS A 408 11.39 9.55 20.49
N GLU A 409 10.37 9.72 19.67
CA GLU A 409 10.47 9.63 18.19
C GLU A 409 11.60 10.48 17.56
N PRO A 410 11.86 11.74 17.96
CA PRO A 410 12.98 12.49 17.40
C PRO A 410 14.33 11.81 17.59
N TYR A 411 14.54 11.09 18.71
CA TYR A 411 15.78 10.35 18.92
C TYR A 411 15.84 9.05 18.08
N LYS A 412 14.72 8.38 17.85
CA LYS A 412 14.67 7.24 16.92
C LYS A 412 15.02 7.68 15.50
N ARG A 413 14.52 8.84 15.06
CA ARG A 413 14.89 9.44 13.76
C ARG A 413 16.38 9.80 13.69
N PHE A 414 16.97 10.28 14.77
CA PHE A 414 18.41 10.48 14.86
C PHE A 414 19.18 9.17 14.65
N LEU A 415 18.78 8.10 15.36
CA LEU A 415 19.41 6.78 15.19
C LEU A 415 19.26 6.24 13.75
N GLU A 416 18.08 6.40 13.16
CA GLU A 416 17.83 6.05 11.76
C GLU A 416 18.77 6.80 10.81
N ASN A 417 18.88 8.12 10.96
CA ASN A 417 19.78 8.94 10.14
C ASN A 417 21.24 8.48 10.30
N LYS A 418 21.67 8.18 11.52
CA LYS A 418 23.04 7.68 11.76
C LYS A 418 23.31 6.30 11.14
N ILE A 419 22.31 5.44 11.10
CA ILE A 419 22.40 4.17 10.36
C ILE A 419 22.56 4.46 8.86
N ARG A 420 21.74 5.33 8.27
CA ARG A 420 21.79 5.68 6.84
C ARG A 420 23.09 6.37 6.43
N GLU A 421 23.70 7.17 7.32
CA GLU A 421 25.00 7.82 7.08
C GLU A 421 26.15 6.80 6.98
N ASN A 422 26.05 5.65 7.64
CA ASN A 422 27.13 4.66 7.72
C ASN A 422 26.92 3.41 6.85
N TRP A 423 25.68 3.16 6.39
CA TRP A 423 25.37 2.01 5.53
C TRP A 423 24.46 2.41 4.39
N GLU A 424 24.75 1.84 3.22
CA GLU A 424 23.95 2.11 2.03
C GLU A 424 22.58 1.41 2.11
N LEU A 425 21.57 2.17 2.52
CA LEU A 425 20.18 1.73 2.66
C LEU A 425 19.23 2.59 1.83
N THR A 426 19.79 3.39 0.92
CA THR A 426 19.03 4.31 0.05
C THR A 426 17.91 3.58 -0.68
N GLY A 427 16.73 4.17 -0.67
CA GLY A 427 15.50 3.63 -1.27
C GLY A 427 14.81 2.57 -0.42
N SER A 428 15.44 2.07 0.64
CA SER A 428 14.82 1.07 1.53
C SER A 428 14.30 1.74 2.80
N PRO A 429 13.03 1.51 3.20
CA PRO A 429 12.60 1.83 4.54
C PRO A 429 13.36 0.97 5.56
N ILE A 430 13.54 1.48 6.76
CA ILE A 430 14.10 0.74 7.88
C ILE A 430 13.24 0.90 9.12
N ASN A 431 13.25 -0.09 10.01
CA ASN A 431 12.60 -0.01 11.30
C ASN A 431 13.63 0.16 12.42
N VAL A 432 13.33 1.07 13.35
CA VAL A 432 14.13 1.28 14.57
C VAL A 432 13.24 1.04 15.79
N PHE A 433 13.54 -0.01 16.53
CA PHE A 433 12.85 -0.34 17.77
C PHE A 433 13.76 -0.13 18.97
N ILE A 434 13.18 0.32 20.08
CA ILE A 434 13.87 0.41 21.35
C ILE A 434 13.23 -0.61 22.28
N ARG A 435 14.03 -1.51 22.85
CA ARG A 435 13.56 -2.56 23.77
C ARG A 435 14.33 -2.53 25.09
N GLN A 436 13.72 -3.07 26.10
CA GLN A 436 14.40 -3.31 27.37
C GLN A 436 15.38 -4.49 27.22
N LYS A 437 16.55 -4.35 27.83
CA LYS A 437 17.53 -5.43 27.88
C LYS A 437 17.12 -6.44 28.96
#